data_e6ade683c9435c7838b5ef0037963fa0
#
_entry.id   e6ade683c9435c7838b5ef0037963fa0
#
_cell.length_a   1.000
_cell.length_b   1.000
_cell.length_c   1.000
_cell.angle_alpha   90.00
_cell.angle_beta   90.00
_cell.angle_gamma   90.00
#
_symmetry.space_group_name_H-M   'P 1'
#
loop_
_entity.id
_entity.type
_entity.pdbx_description
1 polymer ?
#
loop_
_entity_poly.entity_id
_entity_poly.type
_entity_poly.pdbx_seq_one_letter_code
_entity_poly.pdbx_strand_id
1 'polypeptide(L)'
;MAGIYLHIPFCKQACYYCDFHFSTSLKRKEEMIKALEKELLLRKDELKNEIVETIYFGGGTPSLLSIEELQLLINTIYSKYKVAENPEITLEANPDDLSEIKIIELSKTPINRLSIGIQSFFDDDLKFMNRAHSAEESKKCLTIATKYFDDITIDLIYGVPKMTNKKWQKNLKMAFDFGVPHISSYALTVEEKTALDTFIKKGKVPPIDENLALEHFNILIKETEKQGFIQYEISNFGKPNYFSKHNTSYWLGKNYLGIGPSAHSFNGAERAWNVSNNAKYINSINENKLPIEIEKLTGNNRFNEYIMTGLRTIWGVEFEKVEKEFGALRLELLKKNAESFVKKGLLEIQLGAFSSPILITTKKGRFLADGIASDLFIV
;
A
#
# COMPACT_ATOMS: atom_id res chain seq x y z
N MET A 1 -13.37 12.91 6.58
CA MET A 1 -12.78 11.58 6.85
C MET A 1 -11.39 11.55 6.25
N ALA A 2 -10.38 11.29 7.08
CA ALA A 2 -8.99 11.36 6.65
C ALA A 2 -8.16 10.21 7.24
N GLY A 3 -6.96 10.01 6.68
CA GLY A 3 -5.95 9.10 7.20
C GLY A 3 -4.69 9.83 7.66
N ILE A 4 -3.95 9.26 8.62
CA ILE A 4 -2.59 9.68 8.95
C ILE A 4 -1.64 8.53 8.61
N TYR A 5 -0.64 8.81 7.77
CA TYR A 5 0.43 7.89 7.41
C TYR A 5 1.73 8.33 8.07
N LEU A 6 2.39 7.44 8.78
CA LEU A 6 3.70 7.69 9.38
C LEU A 6 4.76 6.87 8.66
N HIS A 7 5.70 7.54 8.01
CA HIS A 7 6.82 6.90 7.34
C HIS A 7 7.97 6.65 8.31
N ILE A 8 8.26 5.38 8.56
CA ILE A 8 9.37 4.94 9.42
C ILE A 8 10.54 4.51 8.51
N PRO A 9 11.55 5.37 8.32
CA PRO A 9 12.56 5.16 7.28
C PRO A 9 13.72 4.27 7.75
N PHE A 10 13.42 3.14 8.38
CA PHE A 10 14.44 2.21 8.88
C PHE A 10 14.14 0.78 8.47
N CYS A 11 15.18 0.05 8.06
CA CYS A 11 15.15 -1.39 7.80
C CYS A 11 16.40 -2.05 8.39
N LYS A 12 16.28 -3.32 8.83
CA LYS A 12 17.45 -4.12 9.20
C LYS A 12 18.33 -4.45 8.00
N GLN A 13 17.69 -4.69 6.85
CA GLN A 13 18.33 -5.16 5.62
C GLN A 13 17.68 -4.53 4.39
N ALA A 14 18.49 -4.23 3.37
CA ALA A 14 18.01 -3.71 2.10
C ALA A 14 17.58 -4.86 1.16
N CYS A 15 16.29 -4.99 0.89
CA CYS A 15 15.79 -5.93 -0.11
C CYS A 15 16.24 -5.51 -1.52
N TYR A 16 16.55 -6.47 -2.41
CA TYR A 16 17.11 -6.16 -3.72
C TYR A 16 16.14 -5.47 -4.69
N TYR A 17 14.85 -5.59 -4.45
CA TYR A 17 13.78 -5.02 -5.29
C TYR A 17 13.23 -3.69 -4.77
N CYS A 18 13.59 -3.28 -3.54
CA CYS A 18 12.94 -2.17 -2.84
C CYS A 18 13.52 -0.82 -3.29
N ASP A 19 12.65 0.10 -3.69
CA ASP A 19 12.95 1.49 -4.06
C ASP A 19 12.45 2.52 -3.06
N PHE A 20 11.79 2.08 -1.96
CA PHE A 20 11.30 2.99 -0.92
C PHE A 20 12.44 3.72 -0.22
N HIS A 21 12.11 4.89 0.34
CA HIS A 21 13.07 5.65 1.14
C HIS A 21 13.31 4.98 2.50
N PHE A 22 14.50 4.43 2.72
CA PHE A 22 14.90 3.84 4.01
C PHE A 22 16.40 4.00 4.27
N SER A 23 16.79 3.68 5.51
CA SER A 23 18.19 3.57 5.97
C SER A 23 18.37 2.28 6.75
N THR A 24 19.48 1.59 6.54
CA THR A 24 19.86 0.43 7.36
C THR A 24 20.61 0.86 8.64
N SER A 25 20.92 2.15 8.79
CA SER A 25 21.54 2.68 10.01
C SER A 25 20.47 3.19 10.98
N LEU A 26 20.42 2.62 12.17
CA LEU A 26 19.51 3.01 13.26
C LEU A 26 20.09 4.12 14.16
N LYS A 27 21.27 4.66 13.87
CA LYS A 27 21.98 5.61 14.74
C LYS A 27 21.16 6.88 15.09
N ARG A 28 20.29 7.31 14.19
CA ARG A 28 19.44 8.50 14.39
C ARG A 28 17.96 8.14 14.62
N LYS A 29 17.64 6.91 15.02
CA LYS A 29 16.26 6.48 15.22
C LYS A 29 15.54 7.34 16.27
N GLU A 30 16.15 7.56 17.43
CA GLU A 30 15.57 8.38 18.49
C GLU A 30 15.30 9.83 18.04
N GLU A 31 16.25 10.44 17.32
CA GLU A 31 16.05 11.79 16.76
C GLU A 31 14.91 11.82 15.75
N MET A 32 14.78 10.77 14.93
CA MET A 32 13.70 10.63 13.96
C MET A 32 12.34 10.56 14.66
N ILE A 33 12.19 9.73 15.70
CA ILE A 33 10.92 9.60 16.44
C ILE A 33 10.49 10.94 17.03
N LYS A 34 11.44 11.68 17.64
CA LYS A 34 11.18 13.04 18.15
C LYS A 34 10.79 14.01 17.02
N ALA A 35 11.39 13.88 15.83
CA ALA A 35 11.04 14.71 14.68
C ALA A 35 9.65 14.36 14.13
N LEU A 36 9.26 13.07 14.07
CA LEU A 36 7.91 12.66 13.68
C LEU A 36 6.85 13.20 14.65
N GLU A 37 7.07 13.07 15.96
CA GLU A 37 6.20 13.64 16.99
C GLU A 37 6.06 15.16 16.80
N LYS A 38 7.18 15.85 16.60
CA LYS A 38 7.19 17.30 16.40
C LYS A 38 6.48 17.73 15.11
N GLU A 39 6.63 16.98 14.01
CA GLU A 39 5.88 17.25 12.78
C GLU A 39 4.37 17.10 13.00
N LEU A 40 3.91 16.06 13.72
CA LEU A 40 2.51 15.93 14.11
C LEU A 40 2.00 17.18 14.84
N LEU A 41 2.81 17.77 15.76
CA LEU A 41 2.45 18.98 16.48
C LEU A 41 2.38 20.21 15.57
N LEU A 42 3.34 20.35 14.64
CA LEU A 42 3.41 21.47 13.70
C LEU A 42 2.21 21.47 12.71
N ARG A 43 1.75 20.28 12.32
CA ARG A 43 0.72 20.08 11.29
C ARG A 43 -0.69 19.76 11.86
N LYS A 44 -0.90 19.93 13.15
CA LYS A 44 -2.15 19.59 13.87
C LYS A 44 -3.42 20.22 13.29
N ASP A 45 -3.30 21.37 12.62
CA ASP A 45 -4.44 22.11 12.08
C ASP A 45 -4.80 21.70 10.64
N GLU A 46 -3.99 20.88 9.97
CA GLU A 46 -4.24 20.48 8.58
C GLU A 46 -5.47 19.58 8.44
N LEU A 47 -5.78 18.78 9.46
CA LEU A 47 -6.96 17.91 9.52
C LEU A 47 -8.02 18.35 10.53
N LYS A 48 -8.03 19.61 10.99
CA LYS A 48 -8.93 20.09 12.06
C LYS A 48 -10.43 19.90 11.80
N ASN A 49 -10.83 19.88 10.54
CA ASN A 49 -12.22 19.70 10.10
C ASN A 49 -12.53 18.25 9.71
N GLU A 50 -11.57 17.34 9.85
CA GLU A 50 -11.67 15.94 9.46
C GLU A 50 -11.68 15.02 10.67
N ILE A 51 -12.35 13.88 10.54
CA ILE A 51 -12.20 12.78 11.47
C ILE A 51 -11.16 11.82 10.90
N VAL A 52 -10.14 11.52 11.69
CA VAL A 52 -9.08 10.55 11.33
C VAL A 52 -9.64 9.15 11.57
N GLU A 53 -9.89 8.41 10.50
CA GLU A 53 -10.43 7.05 10.53
C GLU A 53 -9.35 5.99 10.47
N THR A 54 -8.15 6.36 9.97
CA THR A 54 -7.05 5.41 9.83
C THR A 54 -5.72 6.03 10.24
N ILE A 55 -4.89 5.25 10.93
CA ILE A 55 -3.50 5.56 11.28
C ILE A 55 -2.66 4.41 10.73
N TYR A 56 -1.65 4.71 9.91
CA TYR A 56 -0.87 3.69 9.24
C TYR A 56 0.63 3.94 9.45
N PHE A 57 1.30 3.01 10.09
CA PHE A 57 2.75 2.99 10.24
C PHE A 57 3.33 2.14 9.12
N GLY A 58 4.03 2.79 8.18
CA GLY A 58 4.59 2.14 6.99
C GLY A 58 5.98 2.65 6.62
N GLY A 59 6.43 2.30 5.42
CA GLY A 59 7.65 2.78 4.79
C GLY A 59 8.79 1.78 4.76
N GLY A 60 9.76 1.89 5.67
CA GLY A 60 10.82 0.91 5.81
C GLY A 60 10.34 -0.32 6.60
N THR A 61 10.51 -0.30 7.92
CA THR A 61 10.10 -1.41 8.78
C THR A 61 9.61 -0.85 10.13
N PRO A 62 8.35 -0.47 10.25
CA PRO A 62 7.80 0.10 11.49
C PRO A 62 7.87 -0.82 12.70
N SER A 63 7.89 -2.14 12.51
CA SER A 63 8.09 -3.12 13.59
C SER A 63 9.44 -3.00 14.33
N LEU A 64 10.38 -2.20 13.83
CA LEU A 64 11.63 -1.83 14.55
C LEU A 64 11.40 -0.83 15.69
N LEU A 65 10.23 -0.20 15.76
CA LEU A 65 9.88 0.69 16.86
C LEU A 65 9.61 -0.11 18.14
N SER A 66 9.98 0.47 19.29
CA SER A 66 9.57 -0.06 20.59
C SER A 66 8.09 0.22 20.83
N ILE A 67 7.51 -0.45 21.82
CA ILE A 67 6.11 -0.20 22.21
C ILE A 67 5.93 1.24 22.70
N GLU A 68 6.91 1.76 23.44
CA GLU A 68 6.90 3.13 23.95
C GLU A 68 6.96 4.17 22.82
N GLU A 69 7.78 3.93 21.77
CA GLU A 69 7.86 4.79 20.59
C GLU A 69 6.54 4.80 19.81
N LEU A 70 5.92 3.63 19.63
CA LEU A 70 4.61 3.51 19.00
C LEU A 70 3.53 4.24 19.81
N GLN A 71 3.48 4.03 21.13
CA GLN A 71 2.53 4.69 22.03
C GLN A 71 2.73 6.20 22.06
N LEU A 72 3.96 6.71 22.06
CA LEU A 72 4.25 8.14 21.98
C LEU A 72 3.59 8.77 20.75
N LEU A 73 3.80 8.19 19.57
CA LEU A 73 3.24 8.72 18.31
C LEU A 73 1.72 8.60 18.29
N ILE A 74 1.16 7.46 18.71
CA ILE A 74 -0.29 7.24 18.78
C ILE A 74 -0.93 8.24 19.76
N ASN A 75 -0.38 8.41 20.97
CA ASN A 75 -0.89 9.34 21.97
C ASN A 75 -0.84 10.79 21.48
N THR A 76 0.21 11.16 20.74
CA THR A 76 0.33 12.50 20.13
C THR A 76 -0.80 12.71 19.11
N ILE A 77 -1.11 11.71 18.26
CA ILE A 77 -2.23 11.79 17.32
C ILE A 77 -3.56 11.95 18.06
N TYR A 78 -3.85 11.10 19.04
CA TYR A 78 -5.10 11.19 19.81
C TYR A 78 -5.26 12.52 20.57
N SER A 79 -4.15 13.13 20.99
CA SER A 79 -4.18 14.40 21.71
C SER A 79 -4.37 15.62 20.81
N LYS A 80 -4.04 15.54 19.52
CA LYS A 80 -3.97 16.70 18.61
C LYS A 80 -4.94 16.61 17.44
N TYR A 81 -5.45 15.44 17.11
CA TYR A 81 -6.35 15.21 16.00
C TYR A 81 -7.68 14.62 16.50
N LYS A 82 -8.74 14.88 15.77
CA LYS A 82 -10.04 14.26 16.04
C LYS A 82 -10.06 12.86 15.46
N VAL A 83 -9.76 11.86 16.27
CA VAL A 83 -9.73 10.45 15.88
C VAL A 83 -11.13 9.83 16.03
N ALA A 84 -11.51 8.94 15.10
CA ALA A 84 -12.74 8.16 15.19
C ALA A 84 -12.74 7.27 16.44
N GLU A 85 -13.90 6.84 16.89
CA GLU A 85 -14.02 5.95 18.06
C GLU A 85 -13.33 4.58 17.82
N ASN A 86 -13.47 4.03 16.60
CA ASN A 86 -12.90 2.75 16.21
C ASN A 86 -12.05 2.91 14.91
N PRO A 87 -10.87 3.55 14.99
CA PRO A 87 -10.01 3.74 13.83
C PRO A 87 -9.31 2.45 13.44
N GLU A 88 -8.99 2.28 12.16
CA GLU A 88 -8.02 1.27 11.73
C GLU A 88 -6.61 1.77 12.06
N ILE A 89 -5.87 1.05 12.90
CA ILE A 89 -4.46 1.38 13.21
C ILE A 89 -3.59 0.22 12.75
N THR A 90 -2.92 0.42 11.61
CA THR A 90 -2.10 -0.60 10.96
C THR A 90 -0.61 -0.42 11.29
N LEU A 91 0.07 -1.53 11.57
CA LEU A 91 1.52 -1.60 11.66
C LEU A 91 2.08 -2.54 10.60
N GLU A 92 2.96 -2.02 9.72
CA GLU A 92 3.78 -2.88 8.87
C GLU A 92 4.89 -3.56 9.68
N ALA A 93 5.13 -4.83 9.39
CA ALA A 93 6.08 -5.63 10.13
C ALA A 93 6.79 -6.68 9.26
N ASN A 94 8.01 -7.02 9.65
CA ASN A 94 8.71 -8.19 9.13
C ASN A 94 8.59 -9.37 10.12
N PRO A 95 8.54 -10.62 9.65
CA PRO A 95 8.44 -11.79 10.51
C PRO A 95 9.52 -11.89 11.58
N ASP A 96 10.77 -11.52 11.26
CA ASP A 96 11.93 -11.55 12.17
C ASP A 96 11.88 -10.48 13.27
N ASP A 97 11.00 -9.50 13.19
CA ASP A 97 10.76 -8.49 14.23
C ASP A 97 9.62 -8.89 15.19
N LEU A 98 8.76 -9.80 14.77
CA LEU A 98 7.56 -10.22 15.48
C LEU A 98 7.80 -11.47 16.33
N SER A 99 8.60 -11.33 17.40
CA SER A 99 8.66 -12.36 18.43
C SER A 99 7.31 -12.53 19.14
N GLU A 100 7.08 -13.67 19.80
CA GLU A 100 5.85 -13.90 20.57
C GLU A 100 5.61 -12.80 21.60
N ILE A 101 6.65 -12.38 22.33
CA ILE A 101 6.57 -11.30 23.31
C ILE A 101 6.11 -10.01 22.62
N LYS A 102 6.73 -9.64 21.50
CA LYS A 102 6.39 -8.43 20.75
C LYS A 102 4.95 -8.44 20.25
N ILE A 103 4.46 -9.58 19.75
CA ILE A 103 3.07 -9.73 19.30
C ILE A 103 2.10 -9.53 20.47
N ILE A 104 2.38 -10.14 21.64
CA ILE A 104 1.57 -9.98 22.85
C ILE A 104 1.59 -8.54 23.34
N GLU A 105 2.72 -7.86 23.29
CA GLU A 105 2.80 -6.44 23.66
C GLU A 105 2.04 -5.55 22.69
N LEU A 106 2.18 -5.76 21.39
CA LEU A 106 1.43 -5.03 20.34
C LEU A 106 -0.08 -5.20 20.51
N SER A 107 -0.56 -6.40 20.85
CA SER A 107 -2.00 -6.65 21.06
C SER A 107 -2.61 -5.91 22.25
N LYS A 108 -1.78 -5.35 23.12
CA LYS A 108 -2.23 -4.50 24.26
C LYS A 108 -2.19 -3.01 23.93
N THR A 109 -1.75 -2.64 22.74
CA THR A 109 -1.76 -1.26 22.23
C THR A 109 -3.04 -0.99 21.42
N PRO A 110 -3.30 0.24 21.01
CA PRO A 110 -4.40 0.53 20.09
C PRO A 110 -4.24 -0.03 18.66
N ILE A 111 -3.08 -0.60 18.32
CA ILE A 111 -2.85 -1.25 17.00
C ILE A 111 -3.79 -2.44 16.89
N ASN A 112 -4.62 -2.44 15.85
CA ASN A 112 -5.64 -3.47 15.63
C ASN A 112 -5.49 -4.19 14.29
N ARG A 113 -4.49 -3.81 13.47
CA ARG A 113 -4.19 -4.44 12.19
C ARG A 113 -2.69 -4.60 11.99
N LEU A 114 -2.26 -5.78 11.51
CA LEU A 114 -0.87 -6.03 11.11
C LEU A 114 -0.78 -6.22 9.59
N SER A 115 0.24 -5.63 8.95
CA SER A 115 0.64 -5.94 7.57
C SER A 115 2.01 -6.60 7.61
N ILE A 116 2.07 -7.91 7.33
CA ILE A 116 3.28 -8.71 7.55
C ILE A 116 3.92 -9.07 6.23
N GLY A 117 5.12 -8.57 5.98
CA GLY A 117 5.90 -8.79 4.77
C GLY A 117 6.47 -10.21 4.68
N ILE A 118 5.63 -11.22 4.41
CA ILE A 118 6.04 -12.62 4.23
C ILE A 118 6.82 -12.82 2.93
N GLN A 119 6.37 -12.25 1.84
CA GLN A 119 6.86 -12.29 0.47
C GLN A 119 6.84 -13.70 -0.17
N SER A 120 7.33 -14.72 0.51
CA SER A 120 7.26 -16.14 0.10
C SER A 120 7.42 -17.05 1.32
N PHE A 121 6.87 -18.26 1.26
CA PHE A 121 7.10 -19.34 2.23
C PHE A 121 8.22 -20.29 1.81
N PHE A 122 9.12 -19.84 0.91
CA PHE A 122 10.25 -20.62 0.42
C PHE A 122 11.56 -19.83 0.57
N ASP A 123 12.55 -20.43 1.24
CA ASP A 123 13.83 -19.79 1.56
C ASP A 123 14.64 -19.37 0.33
N ASP A 124 14.54 -20.08 -0.79
CA ASP A 124 15.22 -19.72 -2.01
C ASP A 124 14.67 -18.44 -2.64
N ASP A 125 13.34 -18.19 -2.57
CA ASP A 125 12.73 -16.93 -2.99
C ASP A 125 13.13 -15.79 -2.04
N LEU A 126 13.09 -16.03 -0.73
CA LEU A 126 13.47 -15.05 0.28
C LEU A 126 14.94 -14.64 0.14
N LYS A 127 15.84 -15.60 -0.08
CA LYS A 127 17.25 -15.33 -0.36
C LYS A 127 17.46 -14.56 -1.65
N PHE A 128 16.70 -14.91 -2.72
CA PHE A 128 16.75 -14.16 -3.99
C PHE A 128 16.37 -12.69 -3.78
N MET A 129 15.37 -12.41 -2.95
CA MET A 129 14.89 -11.06 -2.64
C MET A 129 15.74 -10.36 -1.56
N ASN A 130 16.73 -11.02 -0.97
CA ASN A 130 17.52 -10.54 0.17
C ASN A 130 16.66 -10.20 1.39
N ARG A 131 15.72 -11.09 1.76
CA ARG A 131 14.93 -10.94 2.98
C ARG A 131 15.73 -11.38 4.20
N ALA A 132 15.52 -10.71 5.33
CA ALA A 132 16.20 -11.01 6.60
C ALA A 132 15.66 -12.28 7.27
N HIS A 133 14.36 -12.57 7.08
CA HIS A 133 13.69 -13.72 7.69
C HIS A 133 13.72 -14.97 6.80
N SER A 134 13.52 -16.11 7.42
CA SER A 134 13.34 -17.43 6.82
C SER A 134 11.85 -17.80 6.66
N ALA A 135 11.57 -18.82 5.85
CA ALA A 135 10.23 -19.39 5.72
C ALA A 135 9.68 -19.94 7.06
N GLU A 136 10.56 -20.46 7.92
CA GLU A 136 10.16 -20.98 9.23
C GLU A 136 9.79 -19.87 10.21
N GLU A 137 10.53 -18.75 10.22
CA GLU A 137 10.17 -17.56 10.99
C GLU A 137 8.84 -16.98 10.54
N SER A 138 8.55 -16.96 9.22
CA SER A 138 7.25 -16.56 8.68
C SER A 138 6.10 -17.40 9.23
N LYS A 139 6.25 -18.74 9.23
CA LYS A 139 5.22 -19.65 9.75
C LYS A 139 5.02 -19.49 11.25
N LYS A 140 6.13 -19.40 12.02
CA LYS A 140 6.07 -19.17 13.46
C LYS A 140 5.39 -17.85 13.80
N CYS A 141 5.75 -16.78 13.11
CA CYS A 141 5.15 -15.48 13.27
C CYS A 141 3.63 -15.53 13.05
N LEU A 142 3.16 -16.08 11.92
CA LEU A 142 1.74 -16.19 11.62
C LEU A 142 0.99 -17.09 12.62
N THR A 143 1.58 -18.23 13.03
CA THR A 143 0.99 -19.11 14.04
C THR A 143 0.70 -18.39 15.36
N ILE A 144 1.50 -17.39 15.69
CA ILE A 144 1.33 -16.60 16.91
C ILE A 144 0.42 -15.40 16.63
N ALA A 145 0.68 -14.65 15.57
CA ALA A 145 -0.06 -13.42 15.26
C ALA A 145 -1.57 -13.66 15.12
N THR A 146 -1.98 -14.75 14.46
CA THR A 146 -3.39 -15.12 14.27
C THR A 146 -4.13 -15.48 15.56
N LYS A 147 -3.44 -15.63 16.71
CA LYS A 147 -4.08 -15.81 18.01
C LYS A 147 -4.43 -14.50 18.71
N TYR A 148 -3.80 -13.41 18.31
CA TYR A 148 -3.90 -12.11 18.98
C TYR A 148 -4.47 -11.01 18.10
N PHE A 149 -4.48 -11.19 16.78
CA PHE A 149 -5.00 -10.23 15.82
C PHE A 149 -5.95 -10.92 14.84
N ASP A 150 -7.15 -10.38 14.71
CA ASP A 150 -8.15 -10.85 13.73
C ASP A 150 -7.93 -10.24 12.35
N ASP A 151 -7.40 -9.02 12.28
CA ASP A 151 -7.12 -8.31 11.02
C ASP A 151 -5.63 -8.35 10.69
N ILE A 152 -5.26 -9.30 9.85
CA ILE A 152 -3.89 -9.50 9.37
C ILE A 152 -3.88 -9.48 7.85
N THR A 153 -3.01 -8.63 7.30
CA THR A 153 -2.57 -8.72 5.91
C THR A 153 -1.25 -9.47 5.86
N ILE A 154 -1.08 -10.31 4.86
CA ILE A 154 0.25 -10.77 4.46
C ILE A 154 0.59 -10.28 3.06
N ASP A 155 1.84 -9.87 2.86
CA ASP A 155 2.34 -9.51 1.55
C ASP A 155 3.00 -10.71 0.89
N LEU A 156 2.68 -10.98 -0.37
CA LEU A 156 3.27 -12.03 -1.19
C LEU A 156 3.77 -11.46 -2.52
N ILE A 157 4.94 -11.92 -2.98
CA ILE A 157 5.51 -11.52 -4.27
C ILE A 157 5.50 -12.71 -5.21
N TYR A 158 4.89 -12.51 -6.39
CA TYR A 158 4.88 -13.50 -7.47
C TYR A 158 5.73 -13.05 -8.67
N GLY A 159 5.91 -13.93 -9.68
CA GLY A 159 6.78 -13.64 -10.83
C GLY A 159 8.26 -13.67 -10.50
N VAL A 160 8.65 -14.20 -9.33
CA VAL A 160 10.05 -14.37 -8.94
C VAL A 160 10.72 -15.37 -9.90
N PRO A 161 11.93 -15.09 -10.44
CA PRO A 161 12.65 -16.02 -11.29
C PRO A 161 12.76 -17.42 -10.68
N LYS A 162 12.48 -18.45 -11.47
CA LYS A 162 12.43 -19.87 -11.06
C LYS A 162 11.24 -20.25 -10.15
N MET A 163 10.34 -19.34 -9.79
CA MET A 163 9.10 -19.68 -9.12
C MET A 163 8.16 -20.37 -10.13
N THR A 164 7.91 -21.66 -9.96
CA THR A 164 6.96 -22.39 -10.82
C THR A 164 5.52 -22.13 -10.39
N ASN A 165 4.54 -22.32 -11.30
CA ASN A 165 3.11 -22.24 -10.98
C ASN A 165 2.74 -23.11 -9.77
N LYS A 166 3.31 -24.32 -9.66
CA LYS A 166 3.09 -25.22 -8.51
C LYS A 166 3.65 -24.64 -7.20
N LYS A 167 4.80 -23.96 -7.25
CA LYS A 167 5.38 -23.30 -6.06
C LYS A 167 4.54 -22.11 -5.64
N TRP A 168 4.05 -21.32 -6.61
CA TRP A 168 3.15 -20.21 -6.34
C TRP A 168 1.83 -20.68 -5.71
N GLN A 169 1.20 -21.74 -6.26
CA GLN A 169 0.01 -22.34 -5.65
C GLN A 169 0.25 -22.82 -4.20
N LYS A 170 1.44 -23.35 -3.90
CA LYS A 170 1.79 -23.72 -2.51
C LYS A 170 1.92 -22.50 -1.60
N ASN A 171 2.50 -21.38 -2.08
CA ASN A 171 2.52 -20.13 -1.32
C ASN A 171 1.11 -19.68 -0.95
N LEU A 172 0.20 -19.65 -1.91
CA LEU A 172 -1.20 -19.26 -1.67
C LEU A 172 -1.90 -20.22 -0.72
N LYS A 173 -1.72 -21.55 -0.93
CA LYS A 173 -2.31 -22.53 -0.03
C LYS A 173 -1.86 -22.34 1.42
N MET A 174 -0.56 -22.09 1.65
CA MET A 174 -0.04 -21.86 3.00
C MET A 174 -0.64 -20.58 3.60
N ALA A 175 -0.80 -19.52 2.83
CA ALA A 175 -1.50 -18.31 3.27
C ALA A 175 -2.93 -18.60 3.72
N PHE A 176 -3.69 -19.39 2.93
CA PHE A 176 -5.06 -19.77 3.27
C PHE A 176 -5.13 -20.68 4.49
N ASP A 177 -4.19 -21.61 4.65
CA ASP A 177 -4.12 -22.55 5.78
C ASP A 177 -3.90 -21.79 7.12
N PHE A 178 -3.24 -20.62 7.12
CA PHE A 178 -3.13 -19.76 8.30
C PHE A 178 -4.41 -18.97 8.61
N GLY A 179 -5.39 -18.98 7.71
CA GLY A 179 -6.67 -18.30 7.93
C GLY A 179 -6.62 -16.78 7.88
N VAL A 180 -5.55 -16.18 7.32
CA VAL A 180 -5.46 -14.72 7.20
C VAL A 180 -6.60 -14.17 6.34
N PRO A 181 -7.25 -13.05 6.74
CA PRO A 181 -8.40 -12.53 6.03
C PRO A 181 -8.04 -11.62 4.85
N HIS A 182 -6.77 -11.22 4.71
CA HIS A 182 -6.32 -10.29 3.68
C HIS A 182 -4.95 -10.67 3.13
N ILE A 183 -4.78 -10.50 1.83
CA ILE A 183 -3.52 -10.74 1.09
C ILE A 183 -3.25 -9.54 0.20
N SER A 184 -2.08 -8.93 0.36
CA SER A 184 -1.49 -8.01 -0.63
C SER A 184 -0.52 -8.81 -1.49
N SER A 185 -0.68 -8.78 -2.80
CA SER A 185 0.17 -9.57 -3.68
C SER A 185 0.62 -8.78 -4.90
N TYR A 186 1.94 -8.71 -5.07
CA TYR A 186 2.58 -7.88 -6.07
C TYR A 186 3.39 -8.74 -7.04
N ALA A 187 3.38 -8.37 -8.33
CA ALA A 187 4.38 -8.88 -9.25
C ALA A 187 5.77 -8.37 -8.82
N LEU A 188 6.80 -9.19 -8.90
CA LEU A 188 8.15 -8.69 -8.75
C LEU A 188 8.44 -7.72 -9.91
N THR A 189 8.63 -6.44 -9.58
CA THR A 189 9.01 -5.39 -10.51
C THR A 189 10.48 -5.05 -10.38
N VAL A 190 11.03 -4.44 -11.43
CA VAL A 190 12.44 -4.00 -11.47
C VAL A 190 12.44 -2.49 -11.51
N GLU A 191 12.60 -1.89 -10.34
CA GLU A 191 12.68 -0.44 -10.23
C GLU A 191 14.11 0.04 -10.50
N GLU A 192 14.24 1.16 -11.19
CA GLU A 192 15.55 1.76 -11.50
C GLU A 192 16.36 2.02 -10.23
N LYS A 193 17.66 1.87 -10.32
CA LYS A 193 18.65 2.09 -9.23
C LYS A 193 18.56 1.10 -8.08
N THR A 194 17.69 0.08 -8.15
CA THR A 194 17.68 -1.04 -7.19
C THR A 194 18.86 -1.98 -7.42
N ALA A 195 19.16 -2.81 -6.40
CA ALA A 195 20.17 -3.86 -6.56
C ALA A 195 19.76 -4.88 -7.64
N LEU A 196 18.45 -5.21 -7.70
CA LEU A 196 17.90 -6.12 -8.70
C LEU A 196 18.09 -5.60 -10.13
N ASP A 197 17.80 -4.32 -10.39
CA ASP A 197 18.07 -3.66 -11.68
C ASP A 197 19.55 -3.78 -12.07
N THR A 198 20.44 -3.49 -11.11
CA THR A 198 21.89 -3.63 -11.32
C THR A 198 22.31 -5.07 -11.63
N PHE A 199 21.72 -6.08 -10.98
CA PHE A 199 22.04 -7.49 -11.23
C PHE A 199 21.56 -7.96 -12.60
N ILE A 200 20.38 -7.53 -13.04
CA ILE A 200 19.85 -7.81 -14.38
C ILE A 200 20.72 -7.16 -15.45
N LYS A 201 21.03 -5.87 -15.32
CA LYS A 201 21.91 -5.13 -16.26
C LYS A 201 23.30 -5.76 -16.39
N LYS A 202 23.81 -6.37 -15.31
CA LYS A 202 25.11 -7.08 -15.30
C LYS A 202 25.00 -8.56 -15.71
N GLY A 203 23.84 -9.04 -16.14
CA GLY A 203 23.63 -10.44 -16.53
C GLY A 203 23.75 -11.48 -15.40
N LYS A 204 23.71 -11.05 -14.12
CA LYS A 204 23.77 -11.95 -12.96
C LYS A 204 22.42 -12.61 -12.66
N VAL A 205 21.34 -11.96 -13.05
CA VAL A 205 19.95 -12.40 -12.90
C VAL A 205 19.28 -12.24 -14.25
N PRO A 206 18.44 -13.19 -14.71
CA PRO A 206 17.68 -13.03 -15.95
C PRO A 206 16.65 -11.90 -15.80
N PRO A 207 16.22 -11.27 -16.90
CA PRO A 207 15.09 -10.36 -16.89
C PRO A 207 13.83 -11.02 -16.30
N ILE A 208 12.92 -10.21 -15.75
CA ILE A 208 11.63 -10.71 -15.27
C ILE A 208 10.80 -11.20 -16.44
N ASP A 209 10.14 -12.33 -16.26
CA ASP A 209 9.27 -12.94 -17.26
C ASP A 209 7.82 -12.46 -17.03
N GLU A 210 7.37 -11.53 -17.88
CA GLU A 210 6.01 -10.96 -17.80
C GLU A 210 4.93 -12.02 -18.06
N ASN A 211 5.18 -13.04 -18.88
CA ASN A 211 4.23 -14.12 -19.11
C ASN A 211 4.04 -14.96 -17.84
N LEU A 212 5.15 -15.27 -17.16
CA LEU A 212 5.10 -15.95 -15.86
C LEU A 212 4.35 -15.12 -14.81
N ALA A 213 4.59 -13.81 -14.79
CA ALA A 213 3.87 -12.90 -13.89
C ALA A 213 2.36 -12.90 -14.18
N LEU A 214 1.96 -12.85 -15.45
CA LEU A 214 0.56 -12.95 -15.86
C LEU A 214 -0.07 -14.30 -15.50
N GLU A 215 0.64 -15.40 -15.69
CA GLU A 215 0.17 -16.74 -15.27
C GLU A 215 -0.06 -16.78 -13.76
N HIS A 216 0.91 -16.29 -12.97
CA HIS A 216 0.80 -16.24 -11.51
C HIS A 216 -0.34 -15.33 -11.05
N PHE A 217 -0.56 -14.19 -11.71
CA PHE A 217 -1.70 -13.32 -11.43
C PHE A 217 -3.04 -14.01 -11.67
N ASN A 218 -3.18 -14.74 -12.77
CA ASN A 218 -4.38 -15.52 -13.06
C ASN A 218 -4.62 -16.65 -12.03
N ILE A 219 -3.54 -17.31 -11.58
CA ILE A 219 -3.61 -18.31 -10.50
C ILE A 219 -4.07 -17.63 -9.19
N LEU A 220 -3.50 -16.47 -8.85
CA LEU A 220 -3.85 -15.70 -7.66
C LEU A 220 -5.36 -15.38 -7.63
N ILE A 221 -5.88 -14.78 -8.70
CA ILE A 221 -7.31 -14.45 -8.80
C ILE A 221 -8.18 -15.72 -8.60
N LYS A 222 -7.85 -16.79 -9.31
CA LYS A 222 -8.61 -18.04 -9.26
C LYS A 222 -8.61 -18.67 -7.87
N GLU A 223 -7.44 -18.73 -7.23
CA GLU A 223 -7.32 -19.41 -5.93
C GLU A 223 -7.91 -18.55 -4.79
N THR A 224 -7.75 -17.22 -4.83
CA THR A 224 -8.37 -16.30 -3.85
C THR A 224 -9.89 -16.31 -3.95
N GLU A 225 -10.46 -16.29 -5.16
CA GLU A 225 -11.91 -16.42 -5.38
C GLU A 225 -12.49 -17.71 -4.75
N LYS A 226 -11.83 -18.86 -4.93
CA LYS A 226 -12.25 -20.13 -4.33
C LYS A 226 -12.30 -20.09 -2.80
N GLN A 227 -11.49 -19.23 -2.19
CA GLN A 227 -11.41 -19.05 -0.75
C GLN A 227 -12.30 -17.91 -0.22
N GLY A 228 -13.14 -17.32 -1.09
CA GLY A 228 -14.07 -16.26 -0.73
C GLY A 228 -13.43 -14.89 -0.54
N PHE A 229 -12.23 -14.66 -1.08
CA PHE A 229 -11.64 -13.34 -1.14
C PHE A 229 -12.22 -12.55 -2.31
N ILE A 230 -12.31 -11.25 -2.13
CA ILE A 230 -12.67 -10.27 -3.16
C ILE A 230 -11.40 -9.51 -3.54
N GLN A 231 -11.02 -9.53 -4.81
CA GLN A 231 -10.01 -8.63 -5.34
C GLN A 231 -10.62 -7.23 -5.44
N TYR A 232 -10.44 -6.41 -4.43
CA TYR A 232 -11.06 -5.08 -4.40
C TYR A 232 -10.22 -3.99 -5.08
N GLU A 233 -8.92 -4.23 -5.28
CA GLU A 233 -8.04 -3.48 -6.18
C GLU A 233 -6.98 -4.43 -6.77
N ILE A 234 -6.11 -3.94 -7.65
CA ILE A 234 -5.20 -4.78 -8.46
C ILE A 234 -4.37 -5.75 -7.60
N SER A 235 -3.82 -5.28 -6.49
CA SER A 235 -2.86 -6.02 -5.66
C SER A 235 -3.44 -6.52 -4.34
N ASN A 236 -4.65 -6.08 -3.96
CA ASN A 236 -5.23 -6.39 -2.66
C ASN A 236 -6.49 -7.26 -2.75
N PHE A 237 -6.47 -8.31 -1.94
CA PHE A 237 -7.49 -9.35 -1.87
C PHE A 237 -7.92 -9.49 -0.41
N GLY A 238 -9.19 -9.22 -0.10
CA GLY A 238 -9.72 -9.29 1.26
C GLY A 238 -10.99 -10.10 1.34
N LYS A 239 -11.23 -10.77 2.46
CA LYS A 239 -12.57 -11.28 2.79
C LYS A 239 -13.50 -10.10 3.06
N PRO A 240 -14.83 -10.26 2.95
CA PRO A 240 -15.79 -9.22 3.32
C PRO A 240 -15.48 -8.67 4.72
N ASN A 241 -15.48 -7.33 4.85
CA ASN A 241 -15.14 -6.56 6.06
C ASN A 241 -13.66 -6.49 6.46
N TYR A 242 -12.74 -7.07 5.67
CA TYR A 242 -11.29 -7.03 5.93
C TYR A 242 -10.51 -6.28 4.84
N PHE A 243 -11.17 -5.41 4.07
CA PHE A 243 -10.45 -4.51 3.17
C PHE A 243 -9.67 -3.49 3.99
N SER A 244 -8.41 -3.24 3.64
CA SER A 244 -7.63 -2.17 4.29
C SER A 244 -8.34 -0.83 4.09
N LYS A 245 -8.83 -0.22 5.17
CA LYS A 245 -9.50 1.08 5.09
C LYS A 245 -8.53 2.17 4.66
N HIS A 246 -7.29 2.11 5.14
CA HIS A 246 -6.27 3.08 4.79
C HIS A 246 -5.94 3.05 3.29
N ASN A 247 -5.62 1.87 2.74
CA ASN A 247 -5.33 1.72 1.31
C ASN A 247 -6.55 2.06 0.44
N THR A 248 -7.75 1.62 0.85
CA THR A 248 -9.00 1.96 0.18
C THR A 248 -9.23 3.46 0.13
N SER A 249 -8.87 4.20 1.20
CA SER A 249 -9.04 5.65 1.25
C SER A 249 -8.23 6.38 0.17
N TYR A 250 -7.04 5.92 -0.17
CA TYR A 250 -6.24 6.44 -1.29
C TYR A 250 -6.96 6.28 -2.64
N TRP A 251 -7.48 5.07 -2.90
CA TRP A 251 -8.19 4.78 -4.14
C TRP A 251 -9.48 5.58 -4.29
N LEU A 252 -10.13 5.91 -3.18
CA LEU A 252 -11.35 6.72 -3.15
C LEU A 252 -11.09 8.23 -3.11
N GLY A 253 -9.81 8.66 -3.18
CA GLY A 253 -9.44 10.07 -3.17
C GLY A 253 -9.75 10.79 -1.85
N LYS A 254 -9.67 10.08 -0.71
CA LYS A 254 -9.83 10.69 0.61
C LYS A 254 -8.59 11.50 1.00
N ASN A 255 -8.80 12.49 1.88
CA ASN A 255 -7.71 13.28 2.42
C ASN A 255 -6.79 12.43 3.31
N TYR A 256 -5.50 12.70 3.26
CA TYR A 256 -4.54 12.08 4.17
C TYR A 256 -3.34 12.98 4.45
N LEU A 257 -2.78 12.82 5.63
CA LEU A 257 -1.62 13.52 6.13
C LEU A 257 -0.46 12.54 6.27
N GLY A 258 0.60 12.75 5.50
CA GLY A 258 1.84 11.98 5.59
C GLY A 258 2.85 12.68 6.49
N ILE A 259 3.38 11.95 7.46
CA ILE A 259 4.36 12.38 8.45
C ILE A 259 5.65 11.58 8.24
N GLY A 260 6.79 12.24 8.26
CA GLY A 260 8.09 11.62 8.09
C GLY A 260 8.72 11.86 6.71
N PRO A 261 10.03 11.56 6.55
CA PRO A 261 10.74 11.79 5.29
C PRO A 261 10.11 10.98 4.16
N SER A 262 10.00 11.57 2.96
CA SER A 262 9.35 10.96 1.79
C SER A 262 7.84 10.73 1.90
N ALA A 263 7.20 11.01 3.04
CA ALA A 263 5.76 10.85 3.20
C ALA A 263 4.99 11.84 2.34
N HIS A 264 3.93 11.36 1.69
CA HIS A 264 3.02 12.17 0.88
C HIS A 264 1.77 12.56 1.66
N SER A 265 1.18 13.69 1.31
CA SER A 265 -0.11 14.18 1.82
C SER A 265 -1.00 14.60 0.66
N PHE A 266 -2.33 14.56 0.86
CA PHE A 266 -3.33 14.96 -0.13
C PHE A 266 -4.54 15.57 0.58
N ASN A 267 -5.04 16.70 0.05
CA ASN A 267 -6.19 17.42 0.60
C ASN A 267 -7.33 17.64 -0.43
N GLY A 268 -7.32 16.88 -1.53
CA GLY A 268 -8.28 16.99 -2.61
C GLY A 268 -7.91 18.00 -3.70
N ALA A 269 -7.10 19.01 -3.39
CA ALA A 269 -6.68 20.07 -4.31
C ALA A 269 -5.17 20.12 -4.52
N GLU A 270 -4.43 19.73 -3.50
CA GLU A 270 -2.97 19.77 -3.46
C GLU A 270 -2.42 18.43 -3.02
N ARG A 271 -1.26 18.09 -3.56
CA ARG A 271 -0.39 17.03 -3.10
C ARG A 271 0.85 17.66 -2.48
N ALA A 272 1.30 17.11 -1.38
CA ALA A 272 2.55 17.53 -0.76
C ALA A 272 3.39 16.29 -0.41
N TRP A 273 4.70 16.46 -0.36
CA TRP A 273 5.61 15.40 0.09
C TRP A 273 6.79 15.98 0.85
N ASN A 274 7.21 15.26 1.86
CA ASN A 274 8.40 15.56 2.63
C ASN A 274 9.67 15.20 1.84
N VAL A 275 10.77 15.89 2.14
CA VAL A 275 12.09 15.58 1.57
C VAL A 275 12.49 14.14 1.83
N SER A 276 12.96 13.43 0.78
CA SER A 276 13.46 12.05 0.87
C SER A 276 14.91 12.00 1.39
N ASN A 277 15.14 12.57 2.58
CA ASN A 277 16.46 12.62 3.22
C ASN A 277 16.31 12.74 4.75
N ASN A 278 16.69 11.71 5.48
CA ASN A 278 16.54 11.64 6.95
C ASN A 278 17.23 12.81 7.68
N ALA A 279 18.45 13.15 7.27
CA ALA A 279 19.22 14.21 7.95
C ALA A 279 18.61 15.59 7.71
N LYS A 280 18.24 15.90 6.47
CA LYS A 280 17.58 17.17 6.13
C LYS A 280 16.23 17.28 6.83
N TYR A 281 15.44 16.20 6.83
CA TYR A 281 14.15 16.15 7.51
C TYR A 281 14.29 16.46 9.00
N ILE A 282 15.13 15.73 9.74
CA ILE A 282 15.33 15.93 11.18
C ILE A 282 15.77 17.36 11.48
N ASN A 283 16.75 17.88 10.72
CA ASN A 283 17.29 19.22 10.97
C ASN A 283 16.22 20.30 10.73
N SER A 284 15.46 20.23 9.63
CA SER A 284 14.39 21.19 9.32
C SER A 284 13.30 21.18 10.38
N ILE A 285 12.83 19.98 10.79
CA ILE A 285 11.81 19.86 11.83
C ILE A 285 12.32 20.42 13.17
N ASN A 286 13.59 20.19 13.54
CA ASN A 286 14.18 20.78 14.75
C ASN A 286 14.18 22.31 14.73
N GLU A 287 14.30 22.93 13.56
CA GLU A 287 14.19 24.37 13.35
C GLU A 287 12.74 24.88 13.21
N ASN A 288 11.72 24.05 13.44
CA ASN A 288 10.30 24.33 13.23
C ASN A 288 9.95 24.67 11.77
N LYS A 289 10.70 24.11 10.81
CA LYS A 289 10.46 24.25 9.38
C LYS A 289 9.96 22.94 8.80
N LEU A 290 8.88 22.98 8.03
CA LEU A 290 8.37 21.81 7.32
C LEU A 290 9.16 21.66 6.01
N PRO A 291 9.90 20.54 5.81
CA PRO A 291 10.65 20.31 4.58
C PRO A 291 9.76 19.67 3.51
N ILE A 292 8.67 20.35 3.15
CA ILE A 292 7.65 19.88 2.21
C ILE A 292 7.71 20.61 0.88
N GLU A 293 7.43 19.89 -0.19
CA GLU A 293 7.10 20.44 -1.50
C GLU A 293 5.59 20.29 -1.72
N ILE A 294 4.98 21.26 -2.41
CA ILE A 294 3.53 21.30 -2.65
C ILE A 294 3.28 21.42 -4.15
N GLU A 295 2.45 20.54 -4.68
CA GLU A 295 1.94 20.57 -6.04
C GLU A 295 0.45 20.89 -6.02
N LYS A 296 0.03 21.92 -6.75
CA LYS A 296 -1.38 22.24 -6.99
C LYS A 296 -1.88 21.44 -8.18
N LEU A 297 -2.90 20.65 -7.95
CA LEU A 297 -3.46 19.80 -9.00
C LEU A 297 -4.40 20.56 -9.92
N THR A 298 -4.13 20.50 -11.22
CA THR A 298 -5.03 21.03 -12.25
C THR A 298 -6.30 20.16 -12.38
N GLY A 299 -7.29 20.66 -13.10
CA GLY A 299 -8.50 19.86 -13.42
C GLY A 299 -8.16 18.59 -14.21
N ASN A 300 -7.15 18.64 -15.10
CA ASN A 300 -6.69 17.47 -15.85
C ASN A 300 -5.96 16.47 -14.95
N ASN A 301 -5.08 16.93 -14.05
CA ASN A 301 -4.43 16.05 -13.08
C ASN A 301 -5.46 15.27 -12.25
N ARG A 302 -6.45 15.98 -11.66
CA ARG A 302 -7.48 15.34 -10.83
C ARG A 302 -8.35 14.37 -11.63
N PHE A 303 -8.69 14.71 -12.89
CA PHE A 303 -9.43 13.81 -13.76
C PHE A 303 -8.62 12.54 -14.05
N ASN A 304 -7.36 12.68 -14.49
CA ASN A 304 -6.49 11.54 -14.82
C ASN A 304 -6.24 10.64 -13.62
N GLU A 305 -6.03 11.23 -12.43
CA GLU A 305 -5.91 10.48 -11.18
C GLU A 305 -7.19 9.72 -10.84
N TYR A 306 -8.36 10.32 -11.03
CA TYR A 306 -9.63 9.64 -10.80
C TYR A 306 -9.84 8.47 -11.77
N ILE A 307 -9.45 8.60 -13.04
CA ILE A 307 -9.47 7.48 -14.00
C ILE A 307 -8.50 6.38 -13.56
N MET A 308 -7.25 6.73 -13.21
CA MET A 308 -6.24 5.77 -12.76
C MET A 308 -6.71 4.99 -11.54
N THR A 309 -7.14 5.69 -10.49
CA THR A 309 -7.56 5.05 -9.24
C THR A 309 -8.85 4.24 -9.41
N GLY A 310 -9.83 4.76 -10.17
CA GLY A 310 -11.10 4.07 -10.42
C GLY A 310 -10.91 2.75 -11.16
N LEU A 311 -10.16 2.74 -12.25
CA LEU A 311 -9.94 1.52 -13.07
C LEU A 311 -9.10 0.44 -12.37
N ARG A 312 -8.39 0.78 -11.30
CA ARG A 312 -7.65 -0.20 -10.48
C ARG A 312 -8.53 -0.92 -9.45
N THR A 313 -9.76 -0.47 -9.25
CA THR A 313 -10.61 -0.93 -8.15
C THR A 313 -11.95 -1.49 -8.63
N ILE A 314 -12.64 -2.19 -7.73
CA ILE A 314 -14.01 -2.66 -7.95
C ILE A 314 -15.05 -1.52 -7.93
N TRP A 315 -14.70 -0.35 -7.41
CA TRP A 315 -15.61 0.81 -7.37
C TRP A 315 -15.72 1.51 -8.71
N GLY A 316 -14.69 1.40 -9.55
CA GLY A 316 -14.69 1.91 -10.91
C GLY A 316 -14.71 3.45 -11.00
N VAL A 317 -14.98 3.93 -12.21
CA VAL A 317 -15.15 5.35 -12.56
C VAL A 317 -16.63 5.65 -12.72
N GLU A 318 -17.21 6.39 -11.77
CA GLU A 318 -18.64 6.78 -11.82
C GLU A 318 -18.86 7.89 -12.84
N PHE A 319 -19.77 7.68 -13.78
CA PHE A 319 -20.05 8.68 -14.84
C PHE A 319 -20.69 9.94 -14.28
N GLU A 320 -21.58 9.82 -13.31
CA GLU A 320 -22.20 10.97 -12.66
C GLU A 320 -21.17 11.86 -11.95
N LYS A 321 -20.20 11.25 -11.26
CA LYS A 321 -19.11 11.97 -10.62
C LYS A 321 -18.21 12.65 -11.64
N VAL A 322 -17.90 11.99 -12.78
CA VAL A 322 -17.15 12.61 -13.89
C VAL A 322 -17.87 13.83 -14.41
N GLU A 323 -19.17 13.73 -14.69
CA GLU A 323 -19.97 14.85 -15.21
C GLU A 323 -20.02 16.01 -14.22
N LYS A 324 -20.29 15.73 -12.95
CA LYS A 324 -20.44 16.73 -11.89
C LYS A 324 -19.13 17.46 -11.56
N GLU A 325 -18.02 16.75 -11.46
CA GLU A 325 -16.74 17.32 -11.01
C GLU A 325 -15.87 17.83 -12.17
N PHE A 326 -15.99 17.23 -13.35
CA PHE A 326 -15.11 17.51 -14.48
C PHE A 326 -15.86 18.01 -15.73
N GLY A 327 -17.19 17.93 -15.76
CA GLY A 327 -18.05 18.45 -16.81
C GLY A 327 -18.41 17.42 -17.91
N ALA A 328 -19.53 17.67 -18.59
CA ALA A 328 -20.11 16.78 -19.60
C ALA A 328 -19.15 16.47 -20.77
N LEU A 329 -18.34 17.46 -21.21
CA LEU A 329 -17.39 17.26 -22.31
C LEU A 329 -16.36 16.18 -21.98
N ARG A 330 -15.82 16.16 -20.73
CA ARG A 330 -14.86 15.10 -20.29
C ARG A 330 -15.54 13.75 -20.18
N LEU A 331 -16.78 13.68 -19.76
CA LEU A 331 -17.55 12.44 -19.73
C LEU A 331 -17.73 11.86 -21.15
N GLU A 332 -18.14 12.68 -22.13
CA GLU A 332 -18.30 12.24 -23.53
C GLU A 332 -16.94 11.76 -24.11
N LEU A 333 -15.86 12.47 -23.83
CA LEU A 333 -14.52 12.07 -24.27
C LEU A 333 -14.10 10.72 -23.62
N LEU A 334 -14.35 10.55 -22.33
CA LEU A 334 -14.09 9.28 -21.63
C LEU A 334 -14.84 8.12 -22.27
N LYS A 335 -16.16 8.28 -22.49
CA LYS A 335 -17.00 7.25 -23.13
C LYS A 335 -16.46 6.87 -24.51
N LYS A 336 -16.15 7.88 -25.34
CA LYS A 336 -15.59 7.69 -26.70
C LYS A 336 -14.27 6.93 -26.65
N ASN A 337 -13.33 7.33 -25.80
CA ASN A 337 -12.01 6.71 -25.71
C ASN A 337 -12.09 5.28 -25.12
N ALA A 338 -13.01 5.04 -24.17
CA ALA A 338 -13.23 3.73 -23.59
C ALA A 338 -13.87 2.70 -24.54
N GLU A 339 -14.57 3.14 -25.60
CA GLU A 339 -15.35 2.27 -26.49
C GLU A 339 -14.52 1.12 -27.08
N SER A 340 -13.27 1.38 -27.48
CA SER A 340 -12.38 0.37 -28.05
C SER A 340 -12.01 -0.73 -27.04
N PHE A 341 -11.82 -0.35 -25.77
CA PHE A 341 -11.50 -1.27 -24.68
C PHE A 341 -12.72 -2.09 -24.26
N VAL A 342 -13.91 -1.48 -24.28
CA VAL A 342 -15.17 -2.20 -24.05
C VAL A 342 -15.41 -3.25 -25.15
N LYS A 343 -15.23 -2.89 -26.43
CA LYS A 343 -15.33 -3.84 -27.56
C LYS A 343 -14.34 -4.99 -27.47
N LYS A 344 -13.14 -4.75 -26.92
CA LYS A 344 -12.12 -5.79 -26.67
C LYS A 344 -12.40 -6.64 -25.42
N GLY A 345 -13.43 -6.32 -24.64
CA GLY A 345 -13.77 -6.96 -23.37
C GLY A 345 -12.73 -6.72 -22.26
N LEU A 346 -12.01 -5.60 -22.29
CA LEU A 346 -11.04 -5.18 -21.27
C LEU A 346 -11.68 -4.27 -20.23
N LEU A 347 -12.65 -3.45 -20.66
CA LEU A 347 -13.51 -2.63 -19.81
C LEU A 347 -14.96 -3.06 -19.99
N GLU A 348 -15.78 -2.77 -18.98
CA GLU A 348 -17.23 -2.92 -19.04
C GLU A 348 -17.92 -1.79 -18.28
N ILE A 349 -19.17 -1.52 -18.67
CA ILE A 349 -20.03 -0.56 -17.98
C ILE A 349 -21.04 -1.36 -17.18
N GLN A 350 -21.06 -1.16 -15.88
CA GLN A 350 -21.98 -1.80 -14.94
C GLN A 350 -22.83 -0.74 -14.23
N LEU A 351 -23.90 -1.16 -13.55
CA LEU A 351 -24.60 -0.31 -12.59
C LEU A 351 -23.89 -0.39 -11.25
N GLY A 352 -23.41 0.75 -10.78
CA GLY A 352 -22.81 0.91 -9.45
C GLY A 352 -23.86 1.01 -8.34
N ALA A 353 -23.41 1.30 -7.13
CA ALA A 353 -24.29 1.71 -6.04
C ALA A 353 -25.14 2.91 -6.50
N PHE A 354 -26.40 2.98 -6.10
CA PHE A 354 -27.37 4.01 -6.51
C PHE A 354 -27.76 4.00 -8.00
N SER A 355 -27.53 2.87 -8.72
CA SER A 355 -27.91 2.71 -10.15
C SER A 355 -27.22 3.68 -11.12
N SER A 356 -26.14 4.37 -10.71
CA SER A 356 -25.32 5.17 -11.62
C SER A 356 -24.37 4.28 -12.43
N PRO A 357 -24.21 4.52 -13.75
CA PRO A 357 -23.24 3.75 -14.55
C PRO A 357 -21.81 3.97 -14.09
N ILE A 358 -21.05 2.87 -13.93
CA ILE A 358 -19.63 2.87 -13.62
C ILE A 358 -18.84 2.16 -14.72
N LEU A 359 -17.67 2.67 -15.05
CA LEU A 359 -16.72 2.04 -15.95
C LEU A 359 -15.70 1.28 -15.09
N ILE A 360 -15.56 -0.04 -15.29
CA ILE A 360 -14.64 -0.89 -14.55
C ILE A 360 -13.80 -1.75 -15.47
N THR A 361 -12.68 -2.22 -14.97
CA THR A 361 -11.87 -3.25 -15.64
C THR A 361 -12.51 -4.62 -15.47
N THR A 362 -12.59 -5.39 -16.56
CA THR A 362 -12.95 -6.81 -16.51
C THR A 362 -11.79 -7.63 -15.93
N LYS A 363 -12.02 -8.90 -15.58
CA LYS A 363 -10.93 -9.82 -15.18
C LYS A 363 -9.79 -9.84 -16.19
N LYS A 364 -10.11 -9.77 -17.51
CA LYS A 364 -9.12 -9.74 -18.60
C LYS A 364 -8.36 -8.40 -18.64
N GLY A 365 -9.02 -7.30 -18.29
CA GLY A 365 -8.43 -5.95 -18.29
C GLY A 365 -7.58 -5.63 -17.08
N ARG A 366 -7.77 -6.30 -15.94
CA ARG A 366 -7.13 -5.93 -14.65
C ARG A 366 -5.61 -5.89 -14.71
N PHE A 367 -4.97 -6.87 -15.36
CA PHE A 367 -3.51 -6.87 -15.50
C PHE A 367 -2.99 -5.72 -16.37
N LEU A 368 -3.84 -5.13 -17.20
CA LEU A 368 -3.54 -4.03 -18.11
C LEU A 368 -4.12 -2.69 -17.63
N ALA A 369 -4.63 -2.62 -16.41
CA ALA A 369 -5.39 -1.47 -15.92
C ALA A 369 -4.63 -0.14 -16.04
N ASP A 370 -3.34 -0.12 -15.72
CA ASP A 370 -2.52 1.09 -15.73
C ASP A 370 -2.30 1.61 -17.17
N GLY A 371 -2.03 0.72 -18.12
CA GLY A 371 -1.93 1.07 -19.54
C GLY A 371 -3.26 1.57 -20.10
N ILE A 372 -4.37 0.89 -19.77
CA ILE A 372 -5.71 1.32 -20.19
C ILE A 372 -6.04 2.70 -19.62
N ALA A 373 -5.75 2.93 -18.34
CA ALA A 373 -5.99 4.22 -17.71
C ALA A 373 -5.17 5.34 -18.36
N SER A 374 -3.90 5.09 -18.64
CA SER A 374 -3.00 6.04 -19.34
C SER A 374 -3.53 6.44 -20.71
N ASP A 375 -4.09 5.49 -21.48
CA ASP A 375 -4.69 5.75 -22.80
C ASP A 375 -5.99 6.58 -22.72
N LEU A 376 -6.61 6.65 -21.53
CA LEU A 376 -7.82 7.45 -21.28
C LEU A 376 -7.52 8.83 -20.69
N PHE A 377 -6.26 9.17 -20.44
CA PHE A 377 -5.88 10.46 -19.88
C PHE A 377 -6.13 11.62 -20.87
N ILE A 378 -6.34 12.80 -20.29
CA ILE A 378 -6.44 14.06 -21.00
C ILE A 378 -5.13 14.82 -20.78
N VAL A 379 -4.52 15.27 -21.87
CA VAL A 379 -3.27 16.05 -21.88
C VAL A 379 -3.59 17.54 -21.83
#